data_c9ef5ed3dbc3e12f527d812682e7d632
#
_entry.id   c9ef5ed3dbc3e12f527d812682e7d632
#
_cell.length_a   1.000
_cell.length_b   1.000
_cell.length_c   1.000
_cell.angle_alpha   90.00
_cell.angle_beta   90.00
_cell.angle_gamma   90.00
#
_symmetry.space_group_name_H-M   'P 1'
#
loop_
_entity.id
_entity.type
_entity.pdbx_description
1 polymer ?
#
loop_
_entity_poly.entity_id
_entity_poly.type
_entity_poly.pdbx_seq_one_letter_code
_entity_poly.pdbx_strand_id
1 'polypeptide(L)'
;MTITGIDHINIGTSHLEDTVAFFRDVLGLTVGPRPDFPFSGAWLYAAGTAIVHLVELAKPKGPSSDSALDHFSFRITDYDATLTRLTAANLEFTAFDVPGTTTRQIFVRDLNGVSIELNYRPV
;
A
#
# COMPACT_ATOMS: atom_id res chain seq x y z
N MET A 1 -4.96 -28.23 4.38
CA MET A 1 -4.70 -26.82 4.74
C MET A 1 -5.89 -25.96 4.41
N THR A 2 -6.07 -24.85 5.10
CA THR A 2 -7.14 -23.88 4.81
C THR A 2 -6.51 -22.49 4.72
N ILE A 3 -6.78 -21.77 3.62
CA ILE A 3 -6.38 -20.38 3.50
C ILE A 3 -7.42 -19.54 4.23
N THR A 4 -6.98 -18.68 5.15
CA THR A 4 -7.85 -17.84 5.97
C THR A 4 -7.84 -16.36 5.56
N GLY A 5 -6.93 -15.97 4.69
CA GLY A 5 -6.82 -14.60 4.19
C GLY A 5 -5.43 -14.32 3.65
N ILE A 6 -5.22 -13.06 3.29
CA ILE A 6 -3.89 -12.55 2.91
C ILE A 6 -3.16 -12.14 4.18
N ASP A 7 -1.93 -12.62 4.37
CA ASP A 7 -1.10 -12.25 5.51
C ASP A 7 -0.39 -10.92 5.27
N HIS A 8 0.34 -10.82 4.18
CA HIS A 8 1.08 -9.61 3.82
C HIS A 8 1.37 -9.57 2.33
N ILE A 9 1.81 -8.43 1.86
CA ILE A 9 2.40 -8.23 0.54
C ILE A 9 3.87 -7.87 0.71
N ASN A 10 4.68 -8.24 -0.27
CA ASN A 10 6.11 -7.92 -0.30
C ASN A 10 6.39 -7.02 -1.50
N ILE A 11 7.01 -5.87 -1.26
CA ILE A 11 7.38 -4.90 -2.28
C ILE A 11 8.90 -4.76 -2.30
N GLY A 12 9.49 -4.97 -3.48
CA GLY A 12 10.89 -4.67 -3.72
C GLY A 12 11.05 -3.21 -4.12
N THR A 13 11.96 -2.49 -3.48
CA THR A 13 12.19 -1.07 -3.75
C THR A 13 13.67 -0.74 -3.80
N SER A 14 14.06 0.09 -4.76
CA SER A 14 15.40 0.70 -4.81
C SER A 14 15.47 2.03 -4.04
N HIS A 15 14.38 2.42 -3.37
CA HIS A 15 14.25 3.66 -2.58
C HIS A 15 13.59 3.36 -1.25
N LEU A 16 14.28 2.61 -0.38
CA LEU A 16 13.67 2.07 0.83
C LEU A 16 13.13 3.17 1.76
N GLU A 17 13.95 4.18 2.08
CA GLU A 17 13.55 5.24 3.03
C GLU A 17 12.34 6.03 2.52
N ASP A 18 12.31 6.39 1.24
CA ASP A 18 11.20 7.12 0.64
C ASP A 18 9.94 6.26 0.57
N THR A 19 10.08 4.96 0.33
CA THR A 19 8.94 4.04 0.32
C THR A 19 8.37 3.87 1.73
N VAL A 20 9.22 3.76 2.74
CA VAL A 20 8.79 3.74 4.15
C VAL A 20 8.01 5.02 4.47
N ALA A 21 8.55 6.18 4.09
CA ALA A 21 7.90 7.47 4.33
C ALA A 21 6.52 7.54 3.65
N PHE A 22 6.39 7.02 2.44
CA PHE A 22 5.11 6.98 1.75
C PHE A 22 4.06 6.17 2.52
N PHE A 23 4.38 4.95 2.90
CA PHE A 23 3.43 4.10 3.62
C PHE A 23 3.14 4.61 5.03
N ARG A 24 4.11 5.20 5.71
CA ARG A 24 3.95 5.74 7.06
C ARG A 24 3.23 7.08 7.06
N ASP A 25 3.72 8.05 6.29
CA ASP A 25 3.28 9.45 6.39
C ASP A 25 2.06 9.74 5.53
N VAL A 26 1.94 9.09 4.38
CA VAL A 26 0.79 9.27 3.48
C VAL A 26 -0.33 8.28 3.81
N LEU A 27 -0.03 6.98 3.89
CA LEU A 27 -1.04 5.95 4.10
C LEU A 27 -1.27 5.60 5.57
N GLY A 28 -0.47 6.14 6.48
CA GLY A 28 -0.72 6.02 7.91
C GLY A 28 -0.35 4.67 8.54
N LEU A 29 0.48 3.87 7.88
CA LEU A 29 1.00 2.65 8.47
C LEU A 29 2.09 2.97 9.50
N THR A 30 2.39 2.03 10.37
CA THR A 30 3.40 2.18 11.41
C THR A 30 4.58 1.27 11.14
N VAL A 31 5.81 1.81 11.22
CA VAL A 31 7.01 0.99 11.17
C VAL A 31 7.13 0.21 12.48
N GLY A 32 7.40 -1.08 12.37
CA GLY A 32 7.50 -1.92 13.55
C GLY A 32 8.57 -3.02 13.44
N PRO A 33 8.59 -3.94 14.41
CA PRO A 33 9.61 -5.00 14.49
C PRO A 33 9.69 -5.81 13.20
N ARG A 34 10.90 -6.19 12.85
CA ARG A 34 11.25 -7.02 11.70
C ARG A 34 12.34 -7.99 12.12
N PRO A 35 12.26 -9.27 11.72
CA PRO A 35 13.36 -10.19 11.99
C PRO A 35 14.70 -9.66 11.44
N ASP A 36 15.80 -10.11 12.07
CA ASP A 36 17.14 -9.65 11.70
C ASP A 36 17.64 -10.37 10.43
N PHE A 37 17.01 -10.06 9.31
CA PHE A 37 17.42 -10.61 8.02
C PHE A 37 18.76 -10.01 7.56
N PRO A 38 19.56 -10.75 6.77
CA PRO A 38 20.85 -10.24 6.26
C PRO A 38 20.70 -9.29 5.07
N PHE A 39 19.52 -8.74 4.84
CA PHE A 39 19.25 -7.77 3.79
C PHE A 39 18.38 -6.64 4.34
N SER A 40 18.50 -5.45 3.76
CA SER A 40 17.75 -4.26 4.20
C SER A 40 16.29 -4.33 3.80
N GLY A 41 15.44 -3.82 4.65
CA GLY A 41 14.00 -3.76 4.43
C GLY A 41 13.30 -3.12 5.61
N ALA A 42 11.99 -3.17 5.58
CA ALA A 42 11.14 -2.63 6.65
C ALA A 42 9.81 -3.37 6.66
N TRP A 43 9.20 -3.45 7.83
CA TRP A 43 7.85 -3.96 7.98
C TRP A 43 6.92 -2.84 8.44
N LEU A 44 5.82 -2.68 7.74
CA LEU A 44 4.81 -1.65 7.99
C LEU A 44 3.53 -2.33 8.51
N TYR A 45 3.00 -1.78 9.60
CA TYR A 45 1.93 -2.39 10.38
C TYR A 45 0.62 -1.62 10.25
N ALA A 46 -0.47 -2.36 10.20
CA ALA A 46 -1.82 -1.85 10.42
C ALA A 46 -2.52 -2.74 11.44
N ALA A 47 -3.14 -2.14 12.46
CA ALA A 47 -3.87 -2.86 13.52
C ALA A 47 -3.05 -4.02 14.13
N GLY A 48 -1.75 -3.81 14.34
CA GLY A 48 -0.87 -4.77 14.98
C GLY A 48 -0.34 -5.88 14.09
N THR A 49 -0.63 -5.86 12.79
CA THR A 49 -0.16 -6.86 11.82
C THR A 49 0.76 -6.21 10.81
N ALA A 50 1.92 -6.83 10.53
CA ALA A 50 2.86 -6.39 9.51
C ALA A 50 2.33 -6.77 8.13
N ILE A 51 1.53 -5.90 7.52
CA ILE A 51 0.84 -6.19 6.27
C ILE A 51 1.63 -5.82 5.02
N VAL A 52 2.65 -4.96 5.14
CA VAL A 52 3.55 -4.61 4.05
C VAL A 52 4.97 -4.91 4.47
N HIS A 53 5.64 -5.75 3.70
CA HIS A 53 7.06 -6.04 3.87
C HIS A 53 7.81 -5.38 2.71
N LEU A 54 8.80 -4.57 3.03
CA LEU A 54 9.68 -3.94 2.03
C LEU A 54 11.02 -4.61 2.03
N VAL A 55 11.57 -4.84 0.84
CA VAL A 55 12.92 -5.37 0.64
C VAL A 55 13.67 -4.41 -0.26
N GLU A 56 14.88 -4.03 0.16
CA GLU A 56 15.73 -3.16 -0.64
C GLU A 56 16.33 -3.91 -1.81
N LEU A 57 16.20 -3.33 -3.00
CA LEU A 57 16.75 -3.85 -4.25
C LEU A 57 17.77 -2.87 -4.80
N ALA A 58 18.75 -3.38 -5.56
CA ALA A 58 19.73 -2.54 -6.24
C ALA A 58 19.12 -1.76 -7.42
N LYS A 59 18.06 -2.32 -8.05
CA LYS A 59 17.42 -1.74 -9.23
C LYS A 59 15.90 -1.86 -9.12
N PRO A 60 15.15 -0.88 -9.69
CA PRO A 60 13.69 -0.97 -9.73
C PRO A 60 13.24 -2.14 -10.63
N LYS A 61 12.06 -2.69 -10.30
CA LYS A 61 11.45 -3.79 -11.07
C LYS A 61 10.38 -3.32 -12.06
N GLY A 62 10.09 -2.03 -12.08
CA GLY A 62 9.02 -1.49 -12.91
C GLY A 62 7.64 -1.53 -12.25
N PRO A 63 6.64 -0.92 -12.90
CA PRO A 63 5.32 -0.77 -12.31
C PRO A 63 4.58 -2.10 -12.21
N SER A 64 3.75 -2.25 -11.18
CA SER A 64 2.96 -3.48 -10.97
C SER A 64 1.93 -3.69 -12.08
N SER A 65 1.43 -2.62 -12.71
CA SER A 65 0.51 -2.70 -13.83
C SER A 65 1.07 -3.43 -15.06
N ASP A 66 2.39 -3.58 -15.14
CA ASP A 66 3.05 -4.35 -16.21
C ASP A 66 3.33 -5.80 -15.80
N SER A 67 2.81 -6.23 -14.67
CA SER A 67 2.97 -7.59 -14.17
C SER A 67 1.61 -8.28 -13.99
N ALA A 68 1.63 -9.62 -13.83
CA ALA A 68 0.42 -10.38 -13.61
C ALA A 68 -0.28 -9.98 -12.30
N LEU A 69 0.46 -9.59 -11.27
CA LEU A 69 -0.09 -9.03 -10.05
C LEU A 69 -0.20 -7.51 -10.22
N ASP A 70 -1.35 -7.08 -10.72
CA ASP A 70 -1.59 -5.69 -11.12
C ASP A 70 -1.58 -4.72 -9.93
N HIS A 71 -2.35 -5.03 -8.89
CA HIS A 71 -2.47 -4.18 -7.70
C HIS A 71 -2.88 -5.02 -6.49
N PHE A 72 -2.82 -4.39 -5.34
CA PHE A 72 -3.43 -4.89 -4.12
C PHE A 72 -4.29 -3.78 -3.50
N SER A 73 -5.13 -4.14 -2.54
CA SER A 73 -6.10 -3.22 -1.97
C SER A 73 -6.04 -3.20 -0.45
N PHE A 74 -6.07 -1.99 0.10
CA PHE A 74 -6.30 -1.75 1.52
C PHE A 74 -7.76 -1.37 1.74
N ARG A 75 -8.31 -1.78 2.87
CA ARG A 75 -9.59 -1.27 3.35
C ARG A 75 -9.37 0.00 4.14
N ILE A 76 -10.14 1.04 3.84
CA ILE A 76 -10.10 2.32 4.56
C ILE A 76 -11.45 2.58 5.23
N THR A 77 -11.43 3.39 6.28
CA THR A 77 -12.64 3.71 7.08
C THR A 77 -13.17 5.11 6.85
N ASP A 78 -12.35 6.03 6.35
CA ASP A 78 -12.74 7.43 6.15
C ASP A 78 -12.31 7.89 4.76
N TYR A 79 -13.29 7.92 3.85
CA TYR A 79 -13.05 8.26 2.45
C TYR A 79 -12.58 9.72 2.28
N ASP A 80 -13.26 10.66 2.91
CA ASP A 80 -12.96 12.09 2.75
C ASP A 80 -11.61 12.45 3.37
N ALA A 81 -11.30 11.90 4.53
CA ALA A 81 -9.99 12.10 5.16
C ALA A 81 -8.86 11.52 4.28
N THR A 82 -9.10 10.41 3.62
CA THR A 82 -8.13 9.80 2.70
C THR A 82 -7.88 10.73 1.50
N LEU A 83 -8.91 11.24 0.87
CA LEU A 83 -8.76 12.21 -0.22
C LEU A 83 -7.96 13.44 0.22
N THR A 84 -8.25 13.96 1.40
CA THR A 84 -7.53 15.11 1.95
C THR A 84 -6.04 14.81 2.13
N ARG A 85 -5.69 13.63 2.65
CA ARG A 85 -4.30 13.22 2.83
C ARG A 85 -3.55 13.09 1.50
N LEU A 86 -4.17 12.45 0.52
CA LEU A 86 -3.55 12.27 -0.80
C LEU A 86 -3.34 13.61 -1.50
N THR A 87 -4.31 14.50 -1.41
CA THR A 87 -4.20 15.85 -1.97
C THR A 87 -3.10 16.66 -1.28
N ALA A 88 -3.03 16.62 0.05
CA ALA A 88 -1.99 17.31 0.82
C ALA A 88 -0.59 16.79 0.51
N ALA A 89 -0.46 15.50 0.18
CA ALA A 89 0.80 14.88 -0.24
C ALA A 89 1.14 15.15 -1.70
N ASN A 90 0.28 15.88 -2.42
CA ASN A 90 0.45 16.23 -3.83
C ASN A 90 0.56 15.00 -4.74
N LEU A 91 -0.20 13.95 -4.43
CA LEU A 91 -0.22 12.71 -5.21
C LEU A 91 -1.33 12.73 -6.24
N GLU A 92 -1.06 12.16 -7.40
CA GLU A 92 -2.09 11.84 -8.37
C GLU A 92 -2.86 10.62 -7.92
N PHE A 93 -4.19 10.68 -8.04
CA PHE A 93 -5.05 9.54 -7.75
C PHE A 93 -6.27 9.56 -8.64
N THR A 94 -6.92 8.40 -8.76
CA THR A 94 -8.19 8.26 -9.48
C THR A 94 -9.22 7.69 -8.51
N ALA A 95 -10.44 8.20 -8.56
CA ALA A 95 -11.51 7.75 -7.68
C ALA A 95 -12.68 7.20 -8.52
N PHE A 96 -13.23 6.07 -8.09
CA PHE A 96 -14.34 5.40 -8.76
C PHE A 96 -15.39 4.96 -7.75
N ASP A 97 -16.64 5.02 -8.17
CA ASP A 97 -17.72 4.35 -7.45
C ASP A 97 -18.00 3.02 -8.14
N VAL A 98 -18.08 1.94 -7.36
CA VAL A 98 -18.36 0.61 -7.92
C VAL A 98 -19.84 0.53 -8.29
N PRO A 99 -20.20 0.33 -9.59
CA PRO A 99 -21.58 0.34 -10.04
C PRO A 99 -22.46 -0.66 -9.30
N GLY A 100 -23.66 -0.21 -8.90
CA GLY A 100 -24.62 -1.06 -8.21
C GLY A 100 -24.31 -1.33 -6.75
N THR A 101 -23.32 -0.67 -6.17
CA THR A 101 -22.90 -0.84 -4.78
C THR A 101 -22.66 0.51 -4.12
N THR A 102 -22.40 0.48 -2.80
CA THR A 102 -21.97 1.65 -2.03
C THR A 102 -20.44 1.70 -1.87
N THR A 103 -19.72 0.76 -2.48
CA THR A 103 -18.27 0.70 -2.43
C THR A 103 -17.65 1.80 -3.28
N ARG A 104 -16.65 2.48 -2.71
CA ARG A 104 -15.89 3.52 -3.40
C ARG A 104 -14.41 3.15 -3.38
N GLN A 105 -13.73 3.38 -4.50
CA GLN A 105 -12.33 2.99 -4.69
C GLN A 105 -11.50 4.21 -5.04
N ILE A 106 -10.30 4.27 -4.47
CA ILE A 106 -9.28 5.25 -4.83
C ILE A 106 -8.05 4.46 -5.26
N PHE A 107 -7.47 4.82 -6.41
CA PHE A 107 -6.22 4.22 -6.89
C PHE A 107 -5.11 5.24 -6.80
N VAL A 108 -4.03 4.85 -6.17
CA VAL A 108 -2.81 5.65 -6.01
C VAL A 108 -1.61 4.73 -6.30
N ARG A 109 -0.48 5.31 -6.63
CA ARG A 109 0.78 4.55 -6.81
C ARG A 109 1.82 5.03 -5.82
N ASP A 110 2.63 4.10 -5.35
CA ASP A 110 3.84 4.47 -4.63
C ASP A 110 4.93 4.93 -5.62
N LEU A 111 6.07 5.34 -5.11
CA LEU A 111 7.17 5.82 -5.95
C LEU A 111 7.84 4.72 -6.79
N ASN A 112 7.58 3.45 -6.50
CA ASN A 112 8.06 2.31 -7.28
C ASN A 112 7.13 1.96 -8.44
N GLY A 113 5.98 2.60 -8.54
CA GLY A 113 4.94 2.29 -9.52
C GLY A 113 4.03 1.14 -9.09
N VAL A 114 4.01 0.79 -7.81
CA VAL A 114 3.06 -0.20 -7.30
C VAL A 114 1.68 0.42 -7.20
N SER A 115 0.71 -0.19 -7.89
CA SER A 115 -0.68 0.24 -7.89
C SER A 115 -1.36 -0.21 -6.61
N ILE A 116 -1.98 0.74 -5.90
CA ILE A 116 -2.64 0.52 -4.62
C ILE A 116 -4.07 1.00 -4.71
N GLU A 117 -5.01 0.11 -4.42
CA GLU A 117 -6.42 0.44 -4.30
C GLU A 117 -6.73 0.72 -2.83
N LEU A 118 -7.43 1.81 -2.57
CA LEU A 118 -7.97 2.13 -1.25
C LEU A 118 -9.48 1.95 -1.34
N ASN A 119 -9.98 0.93 -0.67
CA ASN A 119 -11.35 0.45 -0.85
C ASN A 119 -12.19 0.83 0.37
N TYR A 120 -13.21 1.66 0.13
CA TYR A 120 -14.12 2.14 1.15
C TYR A 120 -15.49 1.48 0.99
N ARG A 121 -15.95 0.83 2.06
CA ARG A 121 -17.31 0.29 2.16
C ARG A 121 -17.98 0.95 3.34
N PRO A 122 -18.97 1.83 3.12
CA PRO A 122 -19.72 2.41 4.22
C PRO A 122 -20.45 1.31 4.99
N VAL A 123 -20.54 1.50 6.28
CA VAL A 123 -21.18 0.57 7.19
C VAL A 123 -22.69 0.79 7.21
#